data_9b3b3f500d4ad918d330b19f971272d0
#
_entry.id   9b3b3f500d4ad918d330b19f971272d0
#
_cell.length_a   1.000
_cell.length_b   1.000
_cell.length_c   1.000
_cell.angle_alpha   90.00
_cell.angle_beta   90.00
_cell.angle_gamma   90.00
#
_symmetry.space_group_name_H-M   'P 1'
#
loop_
_entity.id
_entity.type
_entity.pdbx_description
1 polymer ?
#
loop_
_entity_poly.entity_id
_entity_poly.type
_entity_poly.pdbx_seq_one_letter_code
_entity_poly.pdbx_strand_id
1 'polypeptide(L)'
;MTQKTIILANPRGFCAGVDRAISIVERALEEFGAPIYVRHEVVHNKFVVDNLRAKGAVFVDDLAGVPKGATLIYSAHGVSKAVQEEAAQRGFRVFDATCPLVTKVHKEVARLDEQDYEIIMIGHKGHVEVEGTMGQLPPGKMFLVETVEDVAGLNIKNPDKRAYVSQTTLSVDETKDIIAALNQR
;
A
#
# COMPACT_ATOMS: atom_id res chain seq x y z
N MET A 1 2.71 11.28 45.48
CA MET A 1 2.56 11.33 44.02
C MET A 1 3.75 10.60 43.42
N THR A 2 3.57 9.52 42.70
CA THR A 2 4.65 8.79 42.01
C THR A 2 5.08 9.60 40.79
N GLN A 3 6.34 10.03 40.79
CA GLN A 3 6.94 10.75 39.66
C GLN A 3 6.99 9.77 38.45
N LYS A 4 6.34 10.11 37.35
CA LYS A 4 6.41 9.35 36.09
C LYS A 4 7.57 9.89 35.25
N THR A 5 8.39 9.00 34.72
CA THR A 5 9.48 9.34 33.81
C THR A 5 9.07 9.02 32.38
N ILE A 6 9.24 9.98 31.47
CA ILE A 6 9.03 9.78 30.04
C ILE A 6 10.42 9.68 29.39
N ILE A 7 10.67 8.56 28.71
CA ILE A 7 11.91 8.33 27.96
C ILE A 7 11.58 8.42 26.46
N LEU A 8 12.25 9.35 25.77
CA LEU A 8 12.11 9.47 24.32
C LEU A 8 13.08 8.52 23.63
N ALA A 9 12.54 7.70 22.72
CA ALA A 9 13.39 6.87 21.86
C ALA A 9 14.31 7.73 20.97
N ASN A 10 15.50 7.20 20.69
CA ASN A 10 16.45 7.81 19.76
C ASN A 10 17.23 6.69 19.02
N PRO A 11 17.15 6.60 17.67
CA PRO A 11 16.47 7.54 16.78
C PRO A 11 14.93 7.42 16.83
N ARG A 12 14.25 8.49 16.43
CA ARG A 12 12.79 8.58 16.31
C ARG A 12 12.40 9.46 15.14
N GLY A 13 11.20 9.27 14.60
CA GLY A 13 10.66 10.04 13.46
C GLY A 13 9.95 9.10 12.49
N PHE A 14 9.56 9.64 11.35
CA PHE A 14 9.00 8.86 10.25
C PHE A 14 10.10 8.18 9.44
N CYS A 15 9.74 7.11 8.74
CA CYS A 15 10.63 6.55 7.71
C CYS A 15 10.63 7.44 6.46
N ALA A 16 11.66 7.29 5.63
CA ALA A 16 11.79 8.09 4.41
C ALA A 16 10.59 7.96 3.44
N GLY A 17 9.89 6.81 3.44
CA GLY A 17 8.67 6.60 2.65
C GLY A 17 7.51 7.48 3.11
N VAL A 18 7.31 7.56 4.42
CA VAL A 18 6.28 8.42 5.04
C VAL A 18 6.60 9.90 4.82
N ASP A 19 7.84 10.34 5.12
CA ASP A 19 8.26 11.74 4.91
C ASP A 19 8.09 12.16 3.45
N ARG A 20 8.47 11.28 2.50
CA ARG A 20 8.30 11.53 1.08
C ARG A 20 6.83 11.69 0.70
N ALA A 21 5.95 10.84 1.19
CA ALA A 21 4.53 10.88 0.86
C ALA A 21 3.87 12.17 1.39
N ILE A 22 4.17 12.56 2.62
CA ILE A 22 3.71 13.82 3.21
C ILE A 22 4.19 15.01 2.37
N SER A 23 5.49 15.06 2.07
CA SER A 23 6.10 16.14 1.29
C SER A 23 5.49 16.29 -0.11
N ILE A 24 5.10 15.19 -0.77
CA ILE A 24 4.43 15.25 -2.07
C ILE A 24 3.07 15.95 -1.95
N VAL A 25 2.26 15.62 -0.93
CA VAL A 25 0.96 16.26 -0.73
C VAL A 25 1.13 17.75 -0.40
N GLU A 26 2.06 18.10 0.49
CA GLU A 26 2.33 19.50 0.86
C GLU A 26 2.78 20.33 -0.34
N ARG A 27 3.75 19.82 -1.12
CA ARG A 27 4.20 20.49 -2.35
C ARG A 27 3.10 20.63 -3.39
N ALA A 28 2.23 19.64 -3.54
CA ALA A 28 1.10 19.74 -4.45
C ALA A 28 0.10 20.81 -4.02
N LEU A 29 -0.15 20.97 -2.70
CA LEU A 29 -0.97 22.05 -2.16
C LEU A 29 -0.34 23.42 -2.39
N GLU A 30 0.97 23.55 -2.26
CA GLU A 30 1.71 24.80 -2.51
C GLU A 30 1.70 25.18 -3.98
N GLU A 31 1.91 24.22 -4.89
CA GLU A 31 2.07 24.45 -6.33
C GLU A 31 0.73 24.63 -7.06
N PHE A 32 -0.28 23.83 -6.70
CA PHE A 32 -1.57 23.79 -7.45
C PHE A 32 -2.74 24.37 -6.67
N GLY A 33 -2.55 24.67 -5.38
CA GLY A 33 -3.62 25.12 -4.49
C GLY A 33 -4.59 24.00 -4.12
N ALA A 34 -5.45 24.30 -3.14
CA ALA A 34 -6.53 23.39 -2.71
C ALA A 34 -7.73 23.47 -3.68
N PRO A 35 -8.49 22.37 -3.83
CA PRO A 35 -8.31 21.06 -3.20
C PRO A 35 -7.31 20.16 -3.94
N ILE A 36 -6.53 19.38 -3.19
CA ILE A 36 -5.73 18.27 -3.71
C ILE A 36 -6.38 16.96 -3.23
N TYR A 37 -6.67 16.05 -4.14
CA TYR A 37 -7.31 14.77 -3.84
C TYR A 37 -6.23 13.72 -3.56
N VAL A 38 -6.43 12.93 -2.51
CA VAL A 38 -5.51 11.85 -2.12
C VAL A 38 -6.29 10.55 -2.03
N ARG A 39 -5.87 9.54 -2.79
CA ARG A 39 -6.50 8.21 -2.79
C ARG A 39 -6.10 7.46 -1.53
N HIS A 40 -7.04 7.25 -0.62
CA HIS A 40 -6.89 6.83 0.77
C HIS A 40 -6.09 7.83 1.64
N GLU A 41 -6.02 7.59 2.94
CA GLU A 41 -5.11 8.35 3.79
C GLU A 41 -3.68 8.20 3.30
N VAL A 42 -2.94 9.31 3.24
CA VAL A 42 -1.56 9.30 2.70
C VAL A 42 -0.65 8.34 3.45
N VAL A 43 -0.86 8.26 4.76
CA VAL A 43 -0.23 7.35 5.71
C VAL A 43 -1.20 7.07 6.87
N HIS A 44 -1.01 5.96 7.60
CA HIS A 44 -1.83 5.63 8.78
C HIS A 44 -1.39 6.44 10.01
N ASN A 45 -1.58 7.75 9.96
CA ASN A 45 -1.29 8.65 11.08
C ASN A 45 -2.33 9.78 11.12
N LYS A 46 -3.26 9.70 12.08
CA LYS A 46 -4.36 10.64 12.21
C LYS A 46 -3.91 12.09 12.30
N PHE A 47 -2.84 12.40 13.03
CA PHE A 47 -2.32 13.76 13.17
C PHE A 47 -1.85 14.32 11.82
N VAL A 48 -1.15 13.52 11.04
CA VAL A 48 -0.69 13.90 9.69
C VAL A 48 -1.89 14.13 8.77
N VAL A 49 -2.85 13.19 8.76
CA VAL A 49 -4.05 13.27 7.94
C VAL A 49 -4.87 14.51 8.26
N ASP A 50 -5.12 14.78 9.55
CA ASP A 50 -5.88 15.96 9.98
C ASP A 50 -5.17 17.29 9.63
N ASN A 51 -3.85 17.32 9.74
CA ASN A 51 -3.05 18.49 9.33
C ASN A 51 -3.15 18.74 7.82
N LEU A 52 -3.04 17.71 7.00
CA LEU A 52 -3.16 17.84 5.55
C LEU A 52 -4.60 18.23 5.12
N ARG A 53 -5.62 17.69 5.80
CA ARG A 53 -7.02 18.15 5.60
C ARG A 53 -7.18 19.64 5.89
N ALA A 54 -6.61 20.12 7.00
CA ALA A 54 -6.66 21.54 7.35
C ALA A 54 -5.97 22.44 6.31
N LYS A 55 -4.99 21.89 5.57
CA LYS A 55 -4.30 22.58 4.46
C LYS A 55 -5.06 22.47 3.11
N GLY A 56 -6.15 21.68 3.03
CA GLY A 56 -6.98 21.53 1.85
C GLY A 56 -6.80 20.22 1.06
N ALA A 57 -6.15 19.20 1.65
CA ALA A 57 -6.16 17.85 1.09
C ALA A 57 -7.53 17.18 1.33
N VAL A 58 -8.05 16.52 0.32
CA VAL A 58 -9.31 15.76 0.35
C VAL A 58 -9.00 14.28 0.16
N PHE A 59 -9.18 13.49 1.20
CA PHE A 59 -8.97 12.04 1.15
C PHE A 59 -10.21 11.33 0.62
N VAL A 60 -10.04 10.47 -0.37
CA VAL A 60 -11.13 9.76 -1.05
C VAL A 60 -10.85 8.27 -1.13
N ASP A 61 -11.90 7.45 -0.94
CA ASP A 61 -11.81 6.00 -1.03
C ASP A 61 -12.12 5.46 -2.43
N ASP A 62 -12.74 6.27 -3.28
CA ASP A 62 -12.95 6.02 -4.70
C ASP A 62 -12.75 7.31 -5.51
N LEU A 63 -12.71 7.19 -6.82
CA LEU A 63 -12.51 8.33 -7.71
C LEU A 63 -13.81 8.92 -8.23
N ALA A 64 -14.98 8.36 -7.89
CA ALA A 64 -16.28 8.76 -8.46
C ALA A 64 -16.61 10.23 -8.17
N GLY A 65 -16.34 10.69 -6.94
CA GLY A 65 -16.58 12.07 -6.51
C GLY A 65 -15.49 13.07 -6.87
N VAL A 66 -14.39 12.66 -7.50
CA VAL A 66 -13.28 13.53 -7.83
C VAL A 66 -13.57 14.28 -9.14
N PRO A 67 -13.50 15.62 -9.19
CA PRO A 67 -13.75 16.40 -10.39
C PRO A 67 -12.77 16.07 -11.52
N LYS A 68 -13.25 16.03 -12.77
CA LYS A 68 -12.41 15.78 -13.94
C LYS A 68 -11.26 16.80 -14.02
N GLY A 69 -10.05 16.31 -14.31
CA GLY A 69 -8.85 17.13 -14.41
C GLY A 69 -8.25 17.57 -13.07
N ALA A 70 -8.81 17.12 -11.95
CA ALA A 70 -8.26 17.42 -10.61
C ALA A 70 -6.84 16.87 -10.42
N THR A 71 -6.13 17.41 -9.44
CA THR A 71 -4.87 16.86 -8.98
C THR A 71 -5.14 15.72 -8.00
N LEU A 72 -4.65 14.53 -8.34
CA LEU A 72 -4.81 13.29 -7.56
C LEU A 72 -3.44 12.78 -7.11
N ILE A 73 -3.35 12.37 -5.86
CA ILE A 73 -2.14 11.75 -5.30
C ILE A 73 -2.47 10.32 -4.88
N TYR A 74 -1.66 9.35 -5.33
CA TYR A 74 -1.69 8.00 -4.77
C TYR A 74 -0.97 7.98 -3.43
N SER A 75 -1.58 7.38 -2.41
CA SER A 75 -1.01 7.29 -1.06
C SER A 75 0.28 6.45 -1.02
N ALA A 76 0.96 6.47 0.11
CA ALA A 76 2.16 5.64 0.33
C ALA A 76 1.92 4.14 0.13
N HIS A 77 0.67 3.68 0.27
CA HIS A 77 0.27 2.28 0.16
C HIS A 77 0.22 1.74 -1.28
N GLY A 78 0.28 2.64 -2.27
CA GLY A 78 0.09 2.29 -3.68
C GLY A 78 -1.38 2.07 -4.05
N VAL A 79 -1.62 1.84 -5.34
CA VAL A 79 -2.96 1.62 -5.89
C VAL A 79 -2.93 0.50 -6.94
N SER A 80 -4.09 -0.13 -7.19
CA SER A 80 -4.26 -1.13 -8.24
C SER A 80 -4.09 -0.54 -9.65
N LYS A 81 -3.83 -1.39 -10.64
CA LYS A 81 -3.83 -0.98 -12.07
C LYS A 81 -5.17 -0.39 -12.48
N ALA A 82 -6.28 -0.94 -12.02
CA ALA A 82 -7.61 -0.42 -12.32
C ALA A 82 -7.79 1.05 -11.88
N VAL A 83 -7.30 1.41 -10.69
CA VAL A 83 -7.32 2.81 -10.21
C VAL A 83 -6.42 3.70 -11.08
N GLN A 84 -5.27 3.20 -11.52
CA GLN A 84 -4.38 3.96 -12.42
C GLN A 84 -5.04 4.21 -13.77
N GLU A 85 -5.68 3.20 -14.34
CA GLU A 85 -6.42 3.29 -15.61
C GLU A 85 -7.62 4.25 -15.50
N GLU A 86 -8.40 4.16 -14.42
CA GLU A 86 -9.51 5.08 -14.17
C GLU A 86 -9.01 6.52 -14.03
N ALA A 87 -7.93 6.76 -13.31
CA ALA A 87 -7.33 8.07 -13.16
C ALA A 87 -6.88 8.65 -14.51
N ALA A 88 -6.27 7.83 -15.35
CA ALA A 88 -5.87 8.22 -16.70
C ALA A 88 -7.07 8.55 -17.59
N GLN A 89 -8.13 7.73 -17.60
CA GLN A 89 -9.37 7.96 -18.37
C GLN A 89 -10.09 9.23 -17.95
N ARG A 90 -10.04 9.58 -16.66
CA ARG A 90 -10.65 10.83 -16.13
C ARG A 90 -9.78 12.07 -16.36
N GLY A 91 -8.55 11.88 -16.86
CA GLY A 91 -7.62 12.97 -17.16
C GLY A 91 -7.12 13.70 -15.92
N PHE A 92 -6.96 12.99 -14.80
CA PHE A 92 -6.38 13.57 -13.59
C PHE A 92 -4.90 13.91 -13.77
N ARG A 93 -4.46 14.98 -13.10
CA ARG A 93 -3.04 15.24 -12.90
C ARG A 93 -2.57 14.38 -11.72
N VAL A 94 -1.88 13.29 -12.03
CA VAL A 94 -1.51 12.28 -11.02
C VAL A 94 -0.08 12.49 -10.50
N PHE A 95 0.08 12.45 -9.18
CA PHE A 95 1.37 12.32 -8.50
C PHE A 95 1.38 11.02 -7.69
N ASP A 96 2.43 10.23 -7.86
CA ASP A 96 2.57 8.94 -7.19
C ASP A 96 3.45 9.08 -5.94
N ALA A 97 2.81 9.01 -4.77
CA ALA A 97 3.48 9.00 -3.48
C ALA A 97 3.71 7.59 -2.92
N THR A 98 3.47 6.54 -3.71
CA THR A 98 3.71 5.15 -3.31
C THR A 98 5.11 4.98 -2.73
N CYS A 99 5.19 4.34 -1.57
CA CYS A 99 6.48 4.02 -0.94
C CYS A 99 7.35 3.19 -1.91
N PRO A 100 8.64 3.51 -2.06
CA PRO A 100 9.53 2.74 -2.93
C PRO A 100 9.59 1.24 -2.62
N LEU A 101 9.40 0.84 -1.35
CA LEU A 101 9.32 -0.57 -0.95
C LEU A 101 8.05 -1.23 -1.50
N VAL A 102 6.90 -0.55 -1.44
CA VAL A 102 5.65 -1.04 -2.05
C VAL A 102 5.79 -1.13 -3.57
N THR A 103 6.38 -0.11 -4.20
CA THR A 103 6.68 -0.15 -5.64
C THR A 103 7.56 -1.35 -6.02
N LYS A 104 8.52 -1.71 -5.16
CA LYS A 104 9.35 -2.90 -5.37
C LYS A 104 8.52 -4.18 -5.35
N VAL A 105 7.59 -4.31 -4.40
CA VAL A 105 6.67 -5.46 -4.34
C VAL A 105 5.79 -5.52 -5.59
N HIS A 106 5.20 -4.40 -6.03
CA HIS A 106 4.39 -4.35 -7.25
C HIS A 106 5.16 -4.80 -8.50
N LYS A 107 6.42 -4.36 -8.64
CA LYS A 107 7.29 -4.78 -9.75
C LYS A 107 7.65 -6.26 -9.67
N GLU A 108 7.90 -6.77 -8.47
CA GLU A 108 8.21 -8.19 -8.27
C GLU A 108 7.02 -9.07 -8.61
N VAL A 109 5.81 -8.68 -8.20
CA VAL A 109 4.57 -9.37 -8.56
C VAL A 109 4.39 -9.45 -10.07
N ALA A 110 4.60 -8.35 -10.80
CA ALA A 110 4.51 -8.34 -12.26
C ALA A 110 5.58 -9.27 -12.90
N ARG A 111 6.82 -9.22 -12.41
CA ARG A 111 7.91 -10.09 -12.89
C ARG A 111 7.63 -11.57 -12.65
N LEU A 112 7.06 -11.92 -11.51
CA LEU A 112 6.70 -13.29 -11.18
C LEU A 112 5.56 -13.82 -12.06
N ASP A 113 4.54 -12.98 -12.34
CA ASP A 113 3.44 -13.35 -13.26
C ASP A 113 3.95 -13.59 -14.69
N GLU A 114 4.87 -12.76 -15.20
CA GLU A 114 5.53 -12.95 -16.50
C GLU A 114 6.31 -14.28 -16.61
N GLN A 115 6.72 -14.83 -15.47
CA GLN A 115 7.43 -16.11 -15.37
C GLN A 115 6.50 -17.30 -15.02
N ASP A 116 5.18 -17.10 -15.04
CA ASP A 116 4.15 -18.09 -14.69
C ASP A 116 4.26 -18.64 -13.26
N TYR A 117 4.66 -17.81 -12.30
CA TYR A 117 4.62 -18.20 -10.89
C TYR A 117 3.22 -18.09 -10.32
N GLU A 118 2.85 -19.01 -9.45
CA GLU A 118 1.71 -18.87 -8.54
C GLU A 118 2.12 -18.00 -7.36
N ILE A 119 1.47 -16.84 -7.22
CA ILE A 119 1.92 -15.79 -6.30
C ILE A 119 1.02 -15.78 -5.07
N ILE A 120 1.63 -15.81 -3.90
CA ILE A 120 0.98 -15.78 -2.60
C ILE A 120 1.28 -14.43 -1.95
N MET A 121 0.23 -13.67 -1.63
CA MET A 121 0.32 -12.42 -0.87
C MET A 121 0.11 -12.73 0.61
N ILE A 122 1.09 -12.48 1.45
CA ILE A 122 0.96 -12.51 2.92
C ILE A 122 0.59 -11.10 3.38
N GLY A 123 -0.61 -10.93 3.95
CA GLY A 123 -1.09 -9.61 4.33
C GLY A 123 -2.51 -9.62 4.86
N HIS A 124 -2.96 -8.52 5.42
CA HIS A 124 -4.30 -8.39 6.01
C HIS A 124 -5.35 -8.07 4.95
N LYS A 125 -6.39 -8.87 4.89
CA LYS A 125 -7.55 -8.64 4.01
C LYS A 125 -8.17 -7.27 4.27
N GLY A 126 -8.43 -6.52 3.19
CA GLY A 126 -9.00 -5.17 3.28
C GLY A 126 -7.98 -4.07 3.58
N HIS A 127 -6.71 -4.40 3.80
CA HIS A 127 -5.68 -3.39 3.92
C HIS A 127 -5.35 -2.79 2.55
N VAL A 128 -5.29 -1.45 2.47
CA VAL A 128 -5.12 -0.70 1.21
C VAL A 128 -3.86 -1.09 0.42
N GLU A 129 -2.75 -1.41 1.09
CA GLU A 129 -1.52 -1.90 0.44
C GLU A 129 -1.74 -3.29 -0.18
N VAL A 130 -2.47 -4.16 0.51
CA VAL A 130 -2.79 -5.51 0.01
C VAL A 130 -3.71 -5.41 -1.22
N GLU A 131 -4.75 -4.57 -1.17
CA GLU A 131 -5.62 -4.31 -2.31
C GLU A 131 -4.85 -3.73 -3.51
N GLY A 132 -3.96 -2.77 -3.27
CA GLY A 132 -3.08 -2.19 -4.27
C GLY A 132 -2.16 -3.21 -4.93
N THR A 133 -1.56 -4.10 -4.13
CA THR A 133 -0.65 -5.16 -4.61
C THR A 133 -1.40 -6.27 -5.33
N MET A 134 -2.50 -6.77 -4.76
CA MET A 134 -3.35 -7.78 -5.41
C MET A 134 -3.90 -7.27 -6.75
N GLY A 135 -4.22 -5.98 -6.81
CA GLY A 135 -4.71 -5.31 -8.02
C GLY A 135 -3.63 -4.99 -9.07
N GLN A 136 -2.38 -5.43 -8.91
CA GLN A 136 -1.37 -5.38 -9.98
C GLN A 136 -1.61 -6.47 -11.03
N LEU A 137 -2.35 -7.52 -10.70
CA LEU A 137 -2.68 -8.62 -11.58
C LEU A 137 -4.21 -8.77 -11.72
N PRO A 138 -4.67 -9.45 -12.75
CA PRO A 138 -6.09 -9.81 -12.88
C PRO A 138 -6.58 -10.64 -11.69
N PRO A 139 -7.87 -10.55 -11.33
CA PRO A 139 -8.45 -11.34 -10.25
C PRO A 139 -8.16 -12.84 -10.42
N GLY A 140 -7.83 -13.52 -9.32
CA GLY A 140 -7.54 -14.96 -9.30
C GLY A 140 -6.09 -15.35 -9.63
N LYS A 141 -5.22 -14.40 -9.97
CA LYS A 141 -3.80 -14.66 -10.22
C LYS A 141 -2.94 -14.71 -8.95
N MET A 142 -3.44 -14.17 -7.86
CA MET A 142 -2.76 -14.17 -6.56
C MET A 142 -3.67 -14.76 -5.49
N PHE A 143 -3.06 -15.44 -4.53
CA PHE A 143 -3.73 -15.97 -3.33
C PHE A 143 -3.39 -15.09 -2.13
N LEU A 144 -4.38 -14.67 -1.36
CA LEU A 144 -4.16 -13.96 -0.09
C LEU A 144 -4.09 -14.97 1.07
N VAL A 145 -3.11 -14.80 1.93
CA VAL A 145 -2.89 -15.58 3.15
C VAL A 145 -2.70 -14.63 4.31
N GLU A 146 -3.46 -14.80 5.37
CA GLU A 146 -3.38 -14.03 6.62
C GLU A 146 -2.83 -14.89 7.76
N THR A 147 -3.12 -16.20 7.72
CA THR A 147 -2.82 -17.16 8.79
C THR A 147 -2.17 -18.45 8.24
N VAL A 148 -1.64 -19.27 9.15
CA VAL A 148 -1.12 -20.61 8.81
C VAL A 148 -2.22 -21.52 8.28
N GLU A 149 -3.45 -21.38 8.79
CA GLU A 149 -4.61 -22.15 8.38
C GLU A 149 -4.98 -21.87 6.91
N ASP A 150 -4.83 -20.63 6.46
CA ASP A 150 -5.07 -20.24 5.05
C ASP A 150 -4.09 -20.98 4.11
N VAL A 151 -2.85 -21.20 4.56
CA VAL A 151 -1.86 -21.95 3.78
C VAL A 151 -2.37 -23.35 3.46
N ALA A 152 -3.00 -24.03 4.43
CA ALA A 152 -3.55 -25.36 4.23
C ALA A 152 -4.65 -25.40 3.15
N GLY A 153 -5.41 -24.32 3.00
CA GLY A 153 -6.48 -24.16 2.01
C GLY A 153 -6.04 -23.78 0.59
N LEU A 154 -4.77 -23.44 0.37
CA LEU A 154 -4.28 -23.03 -0.93
C LEU A 154 -4.36 -24.17 -1.96
N ASN A 155 -4.87 -23.88 -3.16
CA ASN A 155 -4.87 -24.80 -4.28
C ASN A 155 -3.73 -24.46 -5.26
N ILE A 156 -2.51 -24.77 -4.86
CA ILE A 156 -1.30 -24.57 -5.67
C ILE A 156 -1.18 -25.71 -6.69
N LYS A 157 -1.13 -25.37 -7.97
CA LYS A 157 -1.05 -26.33 -9.08
C LYS A 157 0.39 -26.75 -9.39
N ASN A 158 1.34 -25.81 -9.23
CA ASN A 158 2.75 -26.08 -9.50
C ASN A 158 3.62 -25.68 -8.30
N PRO A 159 3.95 -26.61 -7.38
CA PRO A 159 4.77 -26.32 -6.21
C PRO A 159 6.16 -25.79 -6.56
N ASP A 160 6.72 -26.14 -7.73
CA ASP A 160 8.06 -25.70 -8.15
C ASP A 160 8.07 -24.27 -8.69
N LYS A 161 6.91 -23.73 -9.07
CA LYS A 161 6.73 -22.37 -9.58
C LYS A 161 5.81 -21.55 -8.65
N ARG A 162 6.13 -21.48 -7.39
CA ARG A 162 5.44 -20.63 -6.42
C ARG A 162 6.37 -19.59 -5.82
N ALA A 163 5.83 -18.44 -5.52
CA ALA A 163 6.53 -17.37 -4.81
C ALA A 163 5.59 -16.69 -3.83
N TYR A 164 6.13 -16.09 -2.78
CA TYR A 164 5.35 -15.25 -1.90
C TYR A 164 5.93 -13.84 -1.83
N VAL A 165 5.05 -12.88 -1.65
CA VAL A 165 5.35 -11.49 -1.31
C VAL A 165 4.59 -11.12 -0.04
N SER A 166 5.05 -10.13 0.70
CA SER A 166 4.39 -9.71 1.94
C SER A 166 4.04 -8.25 1.92
N GLN A 167 2.99 -7.88 2.64
CA GLN A 167 2.70 -6.51 3.03
C GLN A 167 3.91 -5.94 3.77
N THR A 168 4.32 -4.72 3.42
CA THR A 168 5.61 -4.15 3.86
C THR A 168 5.65 -3.78 5.34
N THR A 169 4.50 -3.71 6.00
CA THR A 169 4.36 -3.33 7.41
C THR A 169 4.26 -4.50 8.38
N LEU A 170 4.22 -5.75 7.89
CA LEU A 170 4.23 -6.94 8.74
C LEU A 170 5.58 -7.14 9.41
N SER A 171 5.57 -7.60 10.66
CA SER A 171 6.78 -8.00 11.35
C SER A 171 7.25 -9.39 10.91
N VAL A 172 8.54 -9.68 11.15
CA VAL A 172 9.09 -11.01 10.92
C VAL A 172 8.37 -12.05 11.79
N ASP A 173 8.00 -11.69 13.02
CA ASP A 173 7.30 -12.59 13.93
C ASP A 173 5.89 -12.97 13.47
N GLU A 174 5.19 -12.04 12.81
CA GLU A 174 3.86 -12.31 12.23
C GLU A 174 3.93 -13.22 11.00
N THR A 175 5.02 -13.16 10.24
CA THR A 175 5.13 -13.86 8.95
C THR A 175 5.89 -15.19 9.02
N LYS A 176 6.76 -15.39 10.02
CA LYS A 176 7.66 -16.56 10.10
C LYS A 176 6.95 -17.91 10.04
N ASP A 177 5.81 -18.03 10.75
CA ASP A 177 5.09 -19.30 10.83
C ASP A 177 4.33 -19.58 9.52
N ILE A 178 3.78 -18.53 8.89
CA ILE A 178 3.16 -18.61 7.55
C ILE A 178 4.21 -19.04 6.52
N ILE A 179 5.39 -18.40 6.53
CA ILE A 179 6.49 -18.74 5.62
C ILE A 179 6.97 -20.19 5.85
N ALA A 180 7.11 -20.60 7.10
CA ALA A 180 7.47 -21.98 7.42
C ALA A 180 6.46 -22.99 6.89
N ALA A 181 5.16 -22.71 7.04
CA ALA A 181 4.08 -23.55 6.48
C ALA A 181 4.10 -23.59 4.96
N LEU A 182 4.33 -22.45 4.30
CA LEU A 182 4.48 -22.39 2.84
C LEU A 182 5.68 -23.20 2.35
N ASN A 183 6.81 -23.20 3.06
CA ASN A 183 8.01 -23.93 2.67
C ASN A 183 7.89 -25.45 2.89
N GLN A 184 7.00 -25.92 3.76
CA GLN A 184 6.74 -27.34 4.00
C GLN A 184 5.79 -27.98 2.98
N ARG A 185 5.17 -27.19 2.16
CA ARG A 185 4.16 -27.59 1.20
C ARG A 185 4.70 -27.68 -0.23
#